data_70fde833f66caaf401cad0c6e024f2b1
#
_entry.id   70fde833f66caaf401cad0c6e024f2b1
#
_cell.length_a   1.000
_cell.length_b   1.000
_cell.length_c   1.000
_cell.angle_alpha   90.00
_cell.angle_beta   90.00
_cell.angle_gamma   90.00
#
_symmetry.space_group_name_H-M   'P 1'
#
loop_
_entity.id
_entity.type
_entity.pdbx_description
1 polymer ?
#
loop_
_entity_poly.entity_id
_entity_poly.type
_entity_poly.pdbx_seq_one_letter_code
_entity_poly.pdbx_strand_id
1 'polypeptide(L)'
;MNTFFNSIRREWRYVVEHPRYILLLTLGLVFSYIFFITLMAQGQPQKLPIAIVDHDGSYLSRRLCHEINATQGVDVVAVYDNHTQARQAMQRQEIYAFFEIPKGIYSDLLAFKAPSLALYANNTYLLGISKKA
;
A
#
# COMPACT_ATOMS: atom_id res chain seq x y z
N MET A 1 -11.58 33.16 35.73
CA MET A 1 -11.89 32.77 34.35
C MET A 1 -11.94 33.96 33.40
N ASN A 2 -12.36 35.13 33.86
CA ASN A 2 -12.45 36.31 33.01
C ASN A 2 -11.09 36.91 32.59
N THR A 3 -10.04 36.71 33.37
CA THR A 3 -8.68 37.19 33.08
C THR A 3 -8.06 36.45 31.90
N PHE A 4 -8.31 35.16 31.74
CA PHE A 4 -7.82 34.35 30.64
C PHE A 4 -8.43 34.77 29.31
N PHE A 5 -9.74 34.99 29.28
CA PHE A 5 -10.43 35.47 28.07
C PHE A 5 -10.02 36.89 27.69
N ASN A 6 -9.78 37.76 28.69
CA ASN A 6 -9.30 39.12 28.43
C ASN A 6 -7.86 39.16 27.88
N SER A 7 -7.02 38.24 28.34
CA SER A 7 -5.66 38.10 27.82
C SER A 7 -5.66 37.60 26.36
N ILE A 8 -6.45 36.58 26.05
CA ILE A 8 -6.62 36.10 24.69
C ILE A 8 -7.15 37.19 23.76
N ARG A 9 -8.13 37.92 24.20
CA ARG A 9 -8.75 39.00 23.40
C ARG A 9 -7.77 40.14 23.13
N ARG A 10 -6.89 40.45 24.07
CA ARG A 10 -5.85 41.46 23.94
C ARG A 10 -4.77 41.02 23.01
N GLU A 11 -4.31 39.78 23.11
CA GLU A 11 -3.34 39.16 22.21
C GLU A 11 -3.87 39.07 20.77
N TRP A 12 -5.14 38.70 20.63
CA TRP A 12 -5.80 38.65 19.32
C TRP A 12 -5.85 40.02 18.62
N ARG A 13 -6.11 41.08 19.40
CA ARG A 13 -6.14 42.45 18.89
C ARG A 13 -4.75 42.90 18.42
N TYR A 14 -3.69 42.55 19.14
CA TYR A 14 -2.33 42.82 18.78
C TYR A 14 -1.95 42.16 17.43
N VAL A 15 -2.36 40.95 17.22
CA VAL A 15 -2.13 40.22 15.95
C VAL A 15 -2.88 40.88 14.79
N VAL A 16 -4.12 41.31 15.03
CA VAL A 16 -4.97 41.90 13.98
C VAL A 16 -4.52 43.32 13.60
N GLU A 17 -4.01 44.11 14.56
CA GLU A 17 -3.54 45.48 14.34
C GLU A 17 -2.19 45.55 13.57
N HIS A 18 -1.44 44.45 13.53
CA HIS A 18 -0.17 44.42 12.83
C HIS A 18 -0.24 43.49 11.61
N PRO A 19 -0.38 44.01 10.40
CA PRO A 19 -0.53 43.22 9.17
C PRO A 19 0.66 42.27 8.91
N ARG A 20 1.83 42.59 9.47
CA ARG A 20 3.03 41.75 9.36
C ARG A 20 2.87 40.40 10.07
N TYR A 21 2.20 40.38 11.24
CA TYR A 21 1.95 39.13 11.98
C TYR A 21 0.89 38.27 11.32
N ILE A 22 -0.15 38.89 10.75
CA ILE A 22 -1.18 38.19 9.97
C ILE A 22 -0.56 37.55 8.75
N LEU A 23 0.31 38.26 8.05
CA LEU A 23 1.01 37.77 6.88
C LEU A 23 1.92 36.60 7.23
N LEU A 24 2.69 36.68 8.32
CA LEU A 24 3.54 35.60 8.81
C LEU A 24 2.73 34.36 9.23
N LEU A 25 1.61 34.57 9.95
CA LEU A 25 0.73 33.48 10.38
C LEU A 25 0.09 32.78 9.17
N THR A 26 -0.42 33.55 8.22
CA THR A 26 -1.02 32.99 6.99
C THR A 26 0.01 32.25 6.15
N LEU A 27 1.20 32.83 5.99
CA LEU A 27 2.30 32.20 5.25
C LEU A 27 2.74 30.90 5.93
N GLY A 28 2.84 30.86 7.27
CA GLY A 28 3.17 29.67 8.04
C GLY A 28 2.11 28.58 7.89
N LEU A 29 0.85 28.96 7.90
CA LEU A 29 -0.27 28.02 7.74
C LEU A 29 -0.29 27.41 6.31
N VAL A 30 -0.11 28.26 5.30
CA VAL A 30 -0.04 27.81 3.89
C VAL A 30 1.18 26.89 3.68
N PHE A 31 2.33 27.27 4.23
CA PHE A 31 3.54 26.45 4.16
C PHE A 31 3.34 25.09 4.84
N SER A 32 2.75 25.08 6.03
CA SER A 32 2.41 23.84 6.75
C SER A 32 1.47 22.96 5.93
N TYR A 33 0.47 23.53 5.31
CA TYR A 33 -0.50 22.81 4.49
C TYR A 33 0.17 22.17 3.26
N ILE A 34 1.01 22.93 2.53
CA ILE A 34 1.77 22.43 1.39
C ILE A 34 2.73 21.31 1.82
N PHE A 35 3.40 21.50 2.96
CA PHE A 35 4.32 20.50 3.52
C PHE A 35 3.60 19.18 3.82
N PHE A 36 2.43 19.24 4.47
CA PHE A 36 1.62 18.05 4.75
C PHE A 36 1.13 17.36 3.48
N ILE A 37 0.65 18.12 2.49
CA ILE A 37 0.24 17.54 1.21
C ILE A 37 1.43 16.88 0.51
N THR A 38 2.61 17.50 0.51
CA THR A 38 3.81 16.94 -0.11
C THR A 38 4.24 15.64 0.58
N LEU A 39 4.20 15.59 1.92
CA LEU A 39 4.47 14.38 2.68
C LEU A 39 3.45 13.27 2.37
N MET A 40 2.18 13.62 2.31
CA MET A 40 1.13 12.65 1.99
C MET A 40 1.21 12.17 0.54
N ALA A 41 1.59 13.03 -0.40
CA ALA A 41 1.76 12.66 -1.80
C ALA A 41 2.92 11.67 -2.01
N GLN A 42 3.99 11.79 -1.21
CA GLN A 42 5.10 10.83 -1.22
C GLN A 42 4.80 9.55 -0.44
N GLY A 43 3.81 9.57 0.42
CA GLY A 43 3.40 8.43 1.26
C GLY A 43 2.44 7.45 0.58
N GLN A 44 2.19 7.58 -0.72
CA GLN A 44 1.46 6.53 -1.44
C GLN A 44 2.35 5.29 -1.50
N PRO A 45 1.93 4.17 -0.91
CA PRO A 45 2.70 2.94 -1.01
C PRO A 45 2.90 2.63 -2.50
N GLN A 46 4.15 2.62 -2.94
CA GLN A 46 4.47 2.16 -4.27
C GLN A 46 3.91 0.75 -4.35
N LYS A 47 3.12 0.50 -5.37
CA LYS A 47 2.57 -0.83 -5.63
C LYS A 47 3.72 -1.83 -5.64
N LEU A 48 3.65 -2.83 -4.78
CA LEU A 48 4.66 -3.87 -4.70
C LEU A 48 4.58 -4.73 -5.96
N PRO A 49 5.64 -4.84 -6.76
CA PRO A 49 5.66 -5.71 -7.91
C PRO A 49 5.62 -7.16 -7.45
N ILE A 50 4.57 -7.83 -7.82
CA ILE A 50 4.34 -9.26 -7.54
C ILE A 50 4.17 -10.03 -8.85
N ALA A 51 4.36 -11.33 -8.77
CA ALA A 51 4.01 -12.23 -9.86
C ALA A 51 2.95 -13.24 -9.42
N ILE A 52 2.32 -13.86 -10.37
CA ILE A 52 1.39 -14.95 -10.17
C ILE A 52 1.89 -16.15 -10.92
N VAL A 53 1.96 -17.30 -10.25
CA VAL A 53 2.23 -18.61 -10.87
C VAL A 53 0.90 -19.32 -11.02
N ASP A 54 0.40 -19.43 -12.23
CA ASP A 54 -0.88 -20.04 -12.53
C ASP A 54 -0.70 -21.41 -13.14
N HIS A 55 -0.97 -22.46 -12.34
CA HIS A 55 -0.94 -23.85 -12.80
C HIS A 55 -2.30 -24.32 -13.33
N ASP A 56 -3.38 -23.60 -13.04
CA ASP A 56 -4.74 -24.02 -13.37
C ASP A 56 -5.18 -23.55 -14.75
N GLY A 57 -4.81 -22.32 -15.16
CA GLY A 57 -5.19 -21.73 -16.43
C GLY A 57 -6.69 -21.57 -16.64
N SER A 58 -7.48 -21.72 -15.60
CA SER A 58 -8.94 -21.65 -15.65
C SER A 58 -9.46 -20.22 -15.78
N TYR A 59 -10.74 -20.08 -16.10
CA TYR A 59 -11.41 -18.78 -16.05
C TYR A 59 -11.32 -18.14 -14.66
N LEU A 60 -11.41 -18.96 -13.62
CA LEU A 60 -11.34 -18.50 -12.24
C LEU A 60 -9.95 -17.97 -11.88
N SER A 61 -8.89 -18.65 -12.30
CA SER A 61 -7.52 -18.19 -12.05
C SER A 61 -7.24 -16.84 -12.70
N ARG A 62 -7.70 -16.65 -13.94
CA ARG A 62 -7.59 -15.35 -14.64
C ARG A 62 -8.35 -14.25 -13.94
N ARG A 63 -9.55 -14.56 -13.45
CA ARG A 63 -10.34 -13.59 -12.68
C ARG A 63 -9.67 -13.23 -11.38
N LEU A 64 -9.10 -14.19 -10.66
CA LEU A 64 -8.31 -13.94 -9.45
C LEU A 64 -7.09 -13.05 -9.74
N CYS A 65 -6.37 -13.31 -10.82
CA CYS A 65 -5.26 -12.44 -11.25
C CYS A 65 -5.72 -11.00 -11.49
N HIS A 66 -6.87 -10.84 -12.12
CA HIS A 66 -7.44 -9.52 -12.38
C HIS A 66 -7.87 -8.79 -11.09
N GLU A 67 -8.52 -9.50 -10.17
CA GLU A 67 -8.94 -8.98 -8.87
C GLU A 67 -7.72 -8.59 -8.01
N ILE A 68 -6.67 -9.41 -8.00
CA ILE A 68 -5.43 -9.11 -7.28
C ILE A 68 -4.77 -7.86 -7.88
N ASN A 69 -4.71 -7.76 -9.21
CA ASN A 69 -4.13 -6.59 -9.88
C ASN A 69 -4.93 -5.31 -9.65
N ALA A 70 -6.24 -5.42 -9.43
CA ALA A 70 -7.11 -4.30 -9.09
C ALA A 70 -6.89 -3.78 -7.66
N THR A 71 -6.19 -4.52 -6.81
CA THR A 71 -5.87 -4.11 -5.44
C THR A 71 -4.83 -3.00 -5.43
N GLN A 72 -5.08 -1.93 -4.70
CA GLN A 72 -4.23 -0.73 -4.73
C GLN A 72 -2.79 -0.93 -4.20
N GLY A 73 -2.55 -1.99 -3.42
CA GLY A 73 -1.26 -2.24 -2.77
C GLY A 73 -0.26 -3.06 -3.58
N VAL A 74 -0.68 -3.69 -4.66
CA VAL A 74 0.13 -4.62 -5.45
C VAL A 74 0.01 -4.34 -6.94
N ASP A 75 1.08 -4.67 -7.67
CA ASP A 75 1.12 -4.59 -9.12
C ASP A 75 1.57 -5.94 -9.68
N VAL A 76 0.69 -6.60 -10.40
CA VAL A 76 1.01 -7.88 -11.03
C VAL A 76 1.81 -7.61 -12.31
N VAL A 77 3.13 -7.70 -12.19
CA VAL A 77 4.05 -7.39 -13.29
C VAL A 77 4.24 -8.56 -14.25
N ALA A 78 4.01 -9.77 -13.78
CA ALA A 78 4.19 -10.98 -14.60
C ALA A 78 3.31 -12.13 -14.11
N VAL A 79 2.93 -12.98 -15.05
CA VAL A 79 2.28 -14.27 -14.79
C VAL A 79 3.19 -15.35 -15.35
N TYR A 80 3.58 -16.28 -14.51
CA TYR A 80 4.46 -17.39 -14.87
C TYR A 80 3.69 -18.71 -14.81
N ASP A 81 4.06 -19.63 -15.68
CA ASP A 81 3.50 -20.98 -15.68
C ASP A 81 4.30 -21.93 -14.78
N ASN A 82 5.48 -21.51 -14.35
CA ASN A 82 6.41 -22.34 -13.61
C ASN A 82 6.94 -21.63 -12.36
N HIS A 83 6.90 -22.33 -11.23
CA HIS A 83 7.48 -21.90 -9.96
C HIS A 83 8.97 -21.50 -10.06
N THR A 84 9.75 -22.20 -10.86
CA THR A 84 11.19 -21.93 -11.03
C THR A 84 11.43 -20.54 -11.63
N GLN A 85 10.64 -20.16 -12.62
CA GLN A 85 10.75 -18.83 -13.26
C GLN A 85 10.43 -17.70 -12.30
N ALA A 86 9.36 -17.85 -11.52
CA ALA A 86 8.98 -16.88 -10.48
C ALA A 86 10.07 -16.75 -9.40
N ARG A 87 10.65 -17.88 -8.98
CA ARG A 87 11.75 -17.89 -8.02
C ARG A 87 13.01 -17.19 -8.55
N GLN A 88 13.34 -17.41 -9.82
CA GLN A 88 14.47 -16.71 -10.46
C GLN A 88 14.21 -15.21 -10.56
N ALA A 89 13.01 -14.78 -10.94
CA ALA A 89 12.63 -13.38 -10.97
C ALA A 89 12.72 -12.73 -9.59
N MET A 90 12.34 -13.46 -8.52
CA MET A 90 12.50 -13.00 -7.14
C MET A 90 13.98 -12.89 -6.75
N GLN A 91 14.84 -13.81 -7.16
CA GLN A 91 16.29 -13.75 -6.91
C GLN A 91 16.95 -12.57 -7.62
N ARG A 92 16.44 -12.19 -8.80
CA ARG A 92 16.87 -11.00 -9.54
C ARG A 92 16.30 -9.70 -9.00
N GLN A 93 15.48 -9.76 -7.94
CA GLN A 93 14.80 -8.62 -7.35
C GLN A 93 13.81 -7.90 -8.31
N GLU A 94 13.35 -8.60 -9.34
CA GLU A 94 12.34 -8.09 -10.26
C GLU A 94 10.94 -8.10 -9.62
N ILE A 95 10.71 -9.04 -8.70
CA ILE A 95 9.49 -9.19 -7.92
C ILE A 95 9.80 -9.40 -6.44
N TYR A 96 8.93 -8.90 -5.57
CA TYR A 96 9.09 -9.08 -4.12
C TYR A 96 8.39 -10.33 -3.58
N ALA A 97 7.32 -10.74 -4.24
CA ALA A 97 6.55 -11.91 -3.87
C ALA A 97 5.86 -12.52 -5.09
N PHE A 98 5.47 -13.77 -4.97
CA PHE A 98 4.58 -14.38 -5.94
C PHE A 98 3.54 -15.25 -5.28
N PHE A 99 2.35 -15.27 -5.87
CA PHE A 99 1.26 -16.15 -5.51
C PHE A 99 1.24 -17.37 -6.41
N GLU A 100 1.12 -18.53 -5.83
CA GLU A 100 0.97 -19.78 -6.56
C GLU A 100 -0.47 -20.26 -6.51
N ILE A 101 -1.08 -20.43 -7.68
CA ILE A 101 -2.44 -20.94 -7.86
C ILE A 101 -2.32 -22.42 -8.25
N PRO A 102 -2.72 -23.36 -7.37
CA PRO A 102 -2.60 -24.77 -7.66
C PRO A 102 -3.60 -25.22 -8.72
N LYS A 103 -3.28 -26.32 -9.40
CA LYS A 103 -4.20 -26.99 -10.32
C LYS A 103 -5.47 -27.43 -9.58
N GLY A 104 -6.61 -27.28 -10.26
CA GLY A 104 -7.88 -27.79 -9.76
C GLY A 104 -8.57 -26.87 -8.74
N ILE A 105 -8.15 -25.62 -8.61
CA ILE A 105 -8.79 -24.66 -7.71
C ILE A 105 -10.28 -24.51 -7.98
N TYR A 106 -10.68 -24.58 -9.23
CA TYR A 106 -12.09 -24.50 -9.63
C TYR A 106 -12.88 -25.73 -9.16
N SER A 107 -12.32 -26.93 -9.34
CA SER A 107 -12.95 -28.17 -8.87
C SER A 107 -13.01 -28.27 -7.35
N ASP A 108 -12.00 -27.78 -6.65
CA ASP A 108 -11.96 -27.77 -5.19
C ASP A 108 -13.01 -26.81 -4.61
N LEU A 109 -13.20 -25.67 -5.22
CA LEU A 109 -14.27 -24.73 -4.84
C LEU A 109 -15.65 -25.32 -5.06
N LEU A 110 -15.88 -25.98 -6.20
CA LEU A 110 -17.14 -26.66 -6.46
C LEU A 110 -17.41 -27.82 -5.47
N ALA A 111 -16.36 -28.45 -4.97
CA ALA A 111 -16.46 -29.52 -3.96
C ALA A 111 -16.52 -28.96 -2.52
N PHE A 112 -16.68 -27.64 -2.34
CA PHE A 112 -16.64 -26.98 -1.02
C PHE A 112 -15.37 -27.27 -0.21
N LYS A 113 -14.28 -27.58 -0.87
CA LYS A 113 -12.95 -27.70 -0.23
C LYS A 113 -12.29 -26.33 -0.19
N ALA A 114 -11.65 -26.02 0.92
CA ALA A 114 -10.89 -24.78 1.02
C ALA A 114 -9.62 -24.86 0.15
N PRO A 115 -9.48 -24.08 -0.93
CA PRO A 115 -8.27 -24.09 -1.74
C PRO A 115 -7.12 -23.48 -0.95
N SER A 116 -5.95 -24.10 -0.98
CA SER A 116 -4.73 -23.55 -0.40
C SER A 116 -4.00 -22.71 -1.44
N LEU A 117 -3.99 -21.41 -1.23
CA LEU A 117 -3.14 -20.48 -1.98
C LEU A 117 -1.80 -20.36 -1.26
N ALA A 118 -0.70 -20.54 -1.96
CA ALA A 118 0.62 -20.36 -1.39
C ALA A 118 1.16 -18.97 -1.76
N LEU A 119 1.60 -18.23 -0.76
CA LEU A 119 2.29 -16.96 -0.91
C LEU A 119 3.77 -17.16 -0.59
N TYR A 120 4.62 -16.88 -1.57
CA TYR A 120 6.06 -16.88 -1.40
C TYR A 120 6.58 -15.44 -1.42
N ALA A 121 7.18 -15.01 -0.32
CA ALA A 121 7.74 -13.68 -0.18
C ALA A 121 9.25 -13.76 0.11
N ASN A 122 10.00 -12.78 -0.41
CA ASN A 122 11.42 -12.70 -0.12
C ASN A 122 11.62 -12.19 1.31
N ASN A 123 12.11 -13.08 2.20
CA ASN A 123 12.29 -12.80 3.62
C ASN A 123 13.32 -11.71 3.93
N THR A 124 14.08 -11.26 2.95
CA THR A 124 15.10 -10.21 3.16
C THR A 124 14.48 -8.87 3.55
N TYR A 125 13.21 -8.64 3.22
CA TYR A 125 12.50 -7.38 3.51
C TYR A 125 11.34 -7.52 4.49
N LEU A 126 11.00 -8.74 4.90
CA LEU A 126 9.90 -9.02 5.82
C LEU A 126 10.41 -9.56 7.17
N LEU A 127 11.33 -8.83 7.80
CA LEU A 127 11.61 -9.01 9.22
C LEU A 127 10.41 -8.54 10.04
N GLY A 128 9.36 -9.30 10.06
CA GLY A 128 8.17 -8.98 10.86
C GLY A 128 6.95 -9.83 10.64
N ILE A 129 6.83 -10.49 9.50
CA ILE A 129 5.73 -11.43 9.26
C ILE A 129 6.35 -12.81 9.06
N SER A 130 6.99 -13.27 10.12
CA SER A 130 7.44 -14.65 10.20
C SER A 130 6.39 -15.50 10.89
N LYS A 131 6.14 -16.63 10.29
CA LYS A 131 5.62 -17.87 10.87
C LYS A 131 4.12 -17.92 11.07
N LYS A 132 3.50 -18.67 10.36
CA LYS A 132 3.28 -20.09 10.22
C LYS A 132 2.32 -20.32 9.08
N ALA A 133 2.81 -20.94 8.08
CA ALA A 133 1.95 -21.84 7.36
C ALA A 133 1.54 -22.96 8.32
#